data_5eab32ac0bbaeeff07ed6a2a45655227
#
_entry.id   5eab32ac0bbaeeff07ed6a2a45655227
#
_cell.length_a   1.000
_cell.length_b   1.000
_cell.length_c   1.000
_cell.angle_alpha   90.00
_cell.angle_beta   90.00
_cell.angle_gamma   90.00
#
_symmetry.space_group_name_H-M   'P 1'
#
loop_
_entity.id
_entity.type
_entity.pdbx_description
1 polymer ?
#
loop_
_entity_poly.entity_id
_entity_poly.type
_entity_poly.pdbx_seq_one_letter_code
_entity_poly.pdbx_strand_id
1 'polypeptide(L)'
;SQIQGFLDIPVDNLAGNPIFVDYYAKKYGSECENMMVVSPDVGSVSRARAFAQKLHMNLAIVDKRRQKANSCEVMNVIGDVRDKDCILFDDMVDTGGSLCNAAKALIEVGGAKSVQACASHGVLSGPANERIANSCIKELTFLNTIPPLEGACSKIKYLDVSPIFADAIQRIYEENSMSCLLYTSDAADE
;
A
#
# COMPACT_ATOMS: atom_id res chain seq x y z
N SER A 1 -5.34 -2.63 -15.89
CA SER A 1 -6.12 -3.35 -16.88
C SER A 1 -6.87 -2.44 -17.87
N GLN A 2 -7.51 -1.34 -17.44
CA GLN A 2 -8.17 -0.41 -18.39
C GLN A 2 -7.17 0.26 -19.34
N ILE A 3 -5.99 0.61 -18.87
CA ILE A 3 -4.94 1.24 -19.68
C ILE A 3 -4.52 0.40 -20.88
N GLN A 4 -4.57 -0.93 -20.76
CA GLN A 4 -4.26 -1.86 -21.86
C GLN A 4 -5.26 -1.77 -23.02
N GLY A 5 -6.46 -1.27 -22.79
CA GLY A 5 -7.47 -1.05 -23.83
C GLY A 5 -7.43 0.32 -24.50
N PHE A 6 -6.57 1.25 -24.05
CA PHE A 6 -6.47 2.59 -24.62
C PHE A 6 -5.47 2.71 -25.79
N LEU A 7 -4.53 1.78 -25.88
CA LEU A 7 -3.39 1.90 -26.78
C LEU A 7 -3.46 0.79 -27.83
N ASP A 8 -3.15 1.15 -29.08
CA ASP A 8 -3.06 0.20 -30.21
C ASP A 8 -1.71 -0.54 -30.25
N ILE A 9 -0.90 -0.39 -29.23
CA ILE A 9 0.39 -1.08 -29.04
C ILE A 9 0.33 -2.00 -27.81
N PRO A 10 1.17 -3.03 -27.74
CA PRO A 10 1.31 -3.85 -26.53
C PRO A 10 1.62 -2.98 -25.30
N VAL A 11 0.94 -3.27 -24.18
CA VAL A 11 1.12 -2.54 -22.91
C VAL A 11 1.29 -3.54 -21.78
N ASP A 12 2.42 -3.46 -21.10
CA ASP A 12 2.72 -4.22 -19.90
C ASP A 12 2.52 -3.32 -18.67
N ASN A 13 1.54 -3.66 -17.85
CA ASN A 13 1.22 -2.92 -16.63
C ASN A 13 1.96 -3.54 -15.45
N LEU A 14 3.13 -2.99 -15.11
CA LEU A 14 3.95 -3.47 -14.00
C LEU A 14 3.32 -3.14 -12.64
N ALA A 15 3.27 -4.12 -11.76
CA ALA A 15 2.75 -3.95 -10.41
C ALA A 15 3.84 -3.48 -9.44
N GLY A 16 3.53 -2.50 -8.58
CA GLY A 16 4.45 -2.01 -7.53
C GLY A 16 4.56 -2.92 -6.31
N ASN A 17 3.61 -3.85 -6.14
CA ASN A 17 3.53 -4.72 -4.97
C ASN A 17 4.84 -5.50 -4.67
N PRO A 18 5.55 -6.10 -5.63
CA PRO A 18 6.81 -6.81 -5.37
C PRO A 18 7.87 -5.96 -4.69
N ILE A 19 7.96 -4.68 -5.01
CA ILE A 19 8.93 -3.76 -4.40
C ILE A 19 8.66 -3.59 -2.90
N PHE A 20 7.38 -3.42 -2.53
CA PHE A 20 6.99 -3.34 -1.13
C PHE A 20 7.21 -4.66 -0.39
N VAL A 21 6.88 -5.80 -1.02
CA VAL A 21 7.13 -7.13 -0.43
C VAL A 21 8.61 -7.30 -0.11
N ASP A 22 9.50 -7.00 -1.05
CA ASP A 22 10.95 -7.09 -0.85
C ASP A 22 11.44 -6.13 0.25
N TYR A 23 10.95 -4.90 0.26
CA TYR A 23 11.28 -3.91 1.29
C TYR A 23 10.88 -4.38 2.69
N TYR A 24 9.64 -4.82 2.88
CA TYR A 24 9.16 -5.23 4.19
C TYR A 24 9.73 -6.58 4.63
N ALA A 25 9.95 -7.52 3.72
CA ALA A 25 10.63 -8.78 4.00
C ALA A 25 12.07 -8.54 4.49
N LYS A 26 12.81 -7.64 3.85
CA LYS A 26 14.16 -7.25 4.29
C LYS A 26 14.16 -6.51 5.62
N LYS A 27 13.15 -5.65 5.84
CA LYS A 27 13.05 -4.82 7.05
C LYS A 27 12.71 -5.62 8.31
N TYR A 28 11.84 -6.62 8.18
CA TYR A 28 11.28 -7.33 9.33
C TYR A 28 11.68 -8.80 9.40
N GLY A 29 12.08 -9.42 8.30
CA GLY A 29 12.53 -10.82 8.27
C GLY A 29 11.52 -11.76 8.94
N SER A 30 11.96 -12.49 9.97
CA SER A 30 11.13 -13.41 10.75
C SER A 30 10.24 -12.73 11.81
N GLU A 31 10.36 -11.43 12.03
CA GLU A 31 9.56 -10.69 13.04
C GLU A 31 8.12 -10.38 12.57
N CYS A 32 7.69 -10.97 11.45
CA CYS A 32 6.37 -10.77 10.86
C CYS A 32 5.20 -11.32 11.70
N GLU A 33 5.44 -12.19 12.68
CA GLU A 33 4.37 -12.82 13.47
C GLU A 33 3.48 -11.82 14.23
N ASN A 34 4.04 -10.69 14.63
CA ASN A 34 3.28 -9.65 15.32
C ASN A 34 2.80 -8.52 14.40
N MET A 35 2.97 -8.69 13.10
CA MET A 35 2.57 -7.71 12.11
C MET A 35 1.24 -8.08 11.45
N MET A 36 0.54 -7.05 10.95
CA MET A 36 -0.72 -7.22 10.24
C MET A 36 -0.82 -6.24 9.09
N VAL A 37 -1.18 -6.73 7.92
CA VAL A 37 -1.56 -5.88 6.79
C VAL A 37 -2.99 -5.39 6.98
N VAL A 38 -3.23 -4.13 6.67
CA VAL A 38 -4.56 -3.54 6.82
C VAL A 38 -4.96 -2.84 5.52
N SER A 39 -6.15 -3.17 5.02
CA SER A 39 -6.78 -2.43 3.94
C SER A 39 -7.45 -1.17 4.51
N PRO A 40 -7.16 0.03 3.99
CA PRO A 40 -7.76 1.28 4.48
C PRO A 40 -9.26 1.41 4.15
N ASP A 41 -9.75 0.60 3.22
CA ASP A 41 -11.15 0.52 2.81
C ASP A 41 -11.50 -0.84 2.18
N VAL A 42 -12.79 -1.04 1.88
CA VAL A 42 -13.28 -2.30 1.26
C VAL A 42 -12.80 -2.45 -0.19
N GLY A 43 -12.60 -1.36 -0.92
CA GLY A 43 -12.18 -1.38 -2.33
C GLY A 43 -10.75 -1.86 -2.53
N SER A 44 -9.88 -1.65 -1.53
CA SER A 44 -8.45 -2.01 -1.58
C SER A 44 -8.16 -3.44 -1.07
N VAL A 45 -9.17 -4.18 -0.59
CA VAL A 45 -9.01 -5.49 0.08
C VAL A 45 -8.27 -6.52 -0.77
N SER A 46 -8.60 -6.65 -2.05
CA SER A 46 -7.95 -7.64 -2.93
C SER A 46 -6.44 -7.39 -3.04
N ARG A 47 -6.05 -6.13 -3.21
CA ARG A 47 -4.63 -5.73 -3.29
C ARG A 47 -3.91 -5.95 -1.96
N ALA A 48 -4.53 -5.55 -0.85
CA ALA A 48 -3.97 -5.74 0.49
C ALA A 48 -3.84 -7.23 0.84
N ARG A 49 -4.78 -8.07 0.38
CA ARG A 49 -4.73 -9.53 0.57
C ARG A 49 -3.54 -10.14 -0.17
N ALA A 50 -3.33 -9.81 -1.43
CA ALA A 50 -2.20 -10.30 -2.21
C ALA A 50 -0.86 -9.88 -1.56
N PHE A 51 -0.78 -8.66 -1.03
CA PHE A 51 0.39 -8.18 -0.28
C PHE A 51 0.60 -8.98 1.02
N ALA A 52 -0.46 -9.19 1.81
CA ALA A 52 -0.42 -9.95 3.05
C ALA A 52 0.04 -11.39 2.84
N GLN A 53 -0.50 -12.07 1.81
CA GLN A 53 -0.13 -13.43 1.45
C GLN A 53 1.36 -13.58 1.14
N LYS A 54 1.93 -12.64 0.38
CA LYS A 54 3.37 -12.65 0.04
C LYS A 54 4.28 -12.48 1.24
N LEU A 55 3.81 -11.78 2.27
CA LEU A 55 4.54 -11.56 3.52
C LEU A 55 4.15 -12.56 4.63
N HIS A 56 3.27 -13.53 4.32
CA HIS A 56 2.73 -14.48 5.31
C HIS A 56 2.09 -13.80 6.52
N MET A 57 1.48 -12.62 6.31
CA MET A 57 0.81 -11.83 7.35
C MET A 57 -0.71 -12.00 7.28
N ASN A 58 -1.37 -11.80 8.41
CA ASN A 58 -2.83 -11.71 8.46
C ASN A 58 -3.32 -10.36 7.89
N LEU A 59 -4.60 -10.33 7.49
CA LEU A 59 -5.27 -9.16 6.93
C LEU A 59 -6.36 -8.66 7.86
N ALA A 60 -6.40 -7.35 8.08
CA ALA A 60 -7.54 -6.64 8.66
C ALA A 60 -8.05 -5.57 7.68
N ILE A 61 -9.23 -5.02 7.96
CA ILE A 61 -9.90 -4.05 7.09
C ILE A 61 -10.42 -2.91 7.95
N VAL A 62 -10.23 -1.67 7.51
CA VAL A 62 -10.96 -0.52 8.06
C VAL A 62 -12.24 -0.33 7.25
N ASP A 63 -13.39 -0.61 7.87
CA ASP A 63 -14.71 -0.43 7.26
C ASP A 63 -15.26 0.94 7.62
N LYS A 64 -15.43 1.77 6.59
CA LYS A 64 -15.93 3.12 6.71
C LYS A 64 -17.43 3.14 6.45
N ARG A 65 -18.25 3.21 7.50
CA ARG A 65 -19.72 3.30 7.38
C ARG A 65 -20.21 4.73 7.57
N ARG A 66 -20.91 5.24 6.56
CA ARG A 66 -21.74 6.44 6.69
C ARG A 66 -23.13 6.03 7.19
N GLN A 67 -23.44 6.28 8.44
CA GLN A 67 -24.74 5.90 9.00
C GLN A 67 -25.90 6.80 8.51
N LYS A 68 -25.64 8.06 8.18
CA LYS A 68 -26.60 9.02 7.56
C LYS A 68 -25.84 10.15 6.86
N ALA A 69 -26.50 10.83 5.91
CA ALA A 69 -26.02 12.11 5.39
C ALA A 69 -25.92 13.10 6.57
N ASN A 70 -24.75 13.72 6.79
CA ASN A 70 -24.39 14.62 7.89
C ASN A 70 -24.07 13.97 9.27
N SER A 71 -23.83 12.67 9.38
CA SER A 71 -23.28 12.06 10.61
C SER A 71 -21.77 11.88 10.53
N CYS A 72 -21.09 11.93 11.69
CA CYS A 72 -19.66 11.59 11.77
C CYS A 72 -19.41 10.20 11.18
N GLU A 73 -18.34 10.08 10.39
CA GLU A 73 -17.92 8.79 9.85
C GLU A 73 -17.48 7.88 10.99
N VAL A 74 -18.18 6.76 11.15
CA VAL A 74 -17.78 5.72 12.10
C VAL A 74 -16.87 4.75 11.36
N MET A 75 -15.65 4.59 11.86
CA MET A 75 -14.71 3.60 11.35
C MET A 75 -14.73 2.37 12.24
N ASN A 76 -15.01 1.22 11.65
CA ASN A 76 -14.91 -0.07 12.30
C ASN A 76 -13.64 -0.78 11.80
N VAL A 77 -12.98 -1.49 12.70
CA VAL A 77 -11.86 -2.37 12.34
C VAL A 77 -12.36 -3.81 12.33
N ILE A 78 -12.23 -4.45 11.18
CA ILE A 78 -12.58 -5.88 10.99
C ILE A 78 -11.27 -6.66 11.03
N GLY A 79 -11.14 -7.55 11.99
CA GLY A 79 -9.92 -8.28 12.32
C GLY A 79 -9.33 -7.84 13.66
N ASP A 80 -8.57 -8.71 14.30
CA ASP A 80 -7.94 -8.41 15.60
C ASP A 80 -6.55 -7.79 15.38
N VAL A 81 -6.48 -6.48 15.53
CA VAL A 81 -5.25 -5.68 15.39
C VAL A 81 -4.64 -5.28 16.74
N ARG A 82 -5.23 -5.72 17.85
CA ARG A 82 -4.78 -5.37 19.20
C ARG A 82 -3.34 -5.80 19.41
N ASP A 83 -2.54 -4.86 19.92
CA ASP A 83 -1.10 -5.03 20.18
C ASP A 83 -0.26 -5.41 18.94
N LYS A 84 -0.81 -5.29 17.72
CA LYS A 84 -0.12 -5.57 16.46
C LYS A 84 0.55 -4.32 15.89
N ASP A 85 1.64 -4.54 15.17
CA ASP A 85 2.26 -3.53 14.31
C ASP A 85 1.60 -3.60 12.92
N CYS A 86 0.81 -2.58 12.56
CA CYS A 86 -0.03 -2.57 11.37
C CYS A 86 0.66 -1.89 10.19
N ILE A 87 0.46 -2.43 8.97
CA ILE A 87 0.85 -1.85 7.70
C ILE A 87 -0.41 -1.55 6.89
N LEU A 88 -0.80 -0.29 6.77
CA LEU A 88 -1.82 0.16 5.84
C LEU A 88 -1.28 0.09 4.41
N PHE A 89 -1.99 -0.63 3.53
CA PHE A 89 -1.59 -0.81 2.14
C PHE A 89 -2.64 -0.20 1.19
N ASP A 90 -2.22 0.78 0.38
CA ASP A 90 -3.09 1.49 -0.57
C ASP A 90 -2.43 1.61 -1.95
N ASP A 91 -3.16 2.09 -2.95
CA ASP A 91 -2.62 2.39 -4.29
C ASP A 91 -2.10 3.83 -4.38
N MET A 92 -2.80 4.80 -3.80
CA MET A 92 -2.35 6.19 -3.82
C MET A 92 -2.79 6.96 -2.57
N VAL A 93 -2.01 7.99 -2.27
CA VAL A 93 -2.34 8.98 -1.24
C VAL A 93 -2.38 10.36 -1.89
N ASP A 94 -3.58 10.93 -1.96
CA ASP A 94 -3.78 12.29 -2.45
C ASP A 94 -3.71 13.28 -1.29
N THR A 95 -4.80 13.60 -0.61
CA THR A 95 -4.81 14.58 0.49
C THR A 95 -4.45 14.00 1.86
N GLY A 96 -4.22 12.69 1.94
CA GLY A 96 -3.83 11.97 3.16
C GLY A 96 -4.95 11.78 4.20
N GLY A 97 -6.14 12.36 3.98
CA GLY A 97 -7.22 12.33 4.96
C GLY A 97 -7.69 10.92 5.31
N SER A 98 -8.04 10.13 4.30
CA SER A 98 -8.54 8.74 4.50
C SER A 98 -7.50 7.86 5.19
N LEU A 99 -6.25 7.93 4.74
CA LEU A 99 -5.16 7.15 5.32
C LEU A 99 -4.89 7.51 6.78
N CYS A 100 -4.82 8.80 7.10
CA CYS A 100 -4.59 9.26 8.48
C CYS A 100 -5.75 8.91 9.41
N ASN A 101 -7.00 8.99 8.91
CA ASN A 101 -8.18 8.58 9.68
C ASN A 101 -8.20 7.06 9.92
N ALA A 102 -7.84 6.25 8.92
CA ALA A 102 -7.71 4.81 9.08
C ALA A 102 -6.63 4.46 10.11
N ALA A 103 -5.47 5.10 10.06
CA ALA A 103 -4.40 4.92 11.04
C ALA A 103 -4.86 5.27 12.46
N LYS A 104 -5.58 6.38 12.62
CA LYS A 104 -6.16 6.80 13.90
C LYS A 104 -7.14 5.76 14.44
N ALA A 105 -8.03 5.24 13.59
CA ALA A 105 -8.99 4.20 13.98
C ALA A 105 -8.30 2.91 14.41
N LEU A 106 -7.21 2.50 13.76
CA LEU A 106 -6.43 1.33 14.16
C LEU A 106 -5.86 1.48 15.58
N ILE A 107 -5.35 2.66 15.93
CA ILE A 107 -4.80 2.92 17.27
C ILE A 107 -5.94 3.06 18.30
N GLU A 108 -6.91 3.94 18.05
CA GLU A 108 -7.89 4.34 19.08
C GLU A 108 -9.03 3.33 19.25
N VAL A 109 -9.46 2.68 18.16
CA VAL A 109 -10.57 1.71 18.17
C VAL A 109 -10.02 0.28 18.16
N GLY A 110 -9.05 -0.01 17.31
CA GLY A 110 -8.48 -1.35 17.16
C GLY A 110 -7.48 -1.74 18.24
N GLY A 111 -6.86 -0.78 18.93
CA GLY A 111 -5.82 -1.03 19.93
C GLY A 111 -4.49 -1.47 19.32
N ALA A 112 -4.21 -1.10 18.08
CA ALA A 112 -2.94 -1.42 17.43
C ALA A 112 -1.76 -0.75 18.16
N LYS A 113 -0.65 -1.45 18.24
CA LYS A 113 0.58 -0.96 18.88
C LYS A 113 1.25 0.14 18.05
N SER A 114 1.25 0.00 16.74
CA SER A 114 1.78 1.01 15.84
C SER A 114 1.19 0.87 14.44
N VAL A 115 1.28 1.97 13.67
CA VAL A 115 0.83 1.99 12.28
C VAL A 115 1.91 2.55 11.39
N GLN A 116 2.20 1.83 10.32
CA GLN A 116 2.95 2.26 9.15
C GLN A 116 2.02 2.21 7.95
N ALA A 117 2.43 2.84 6.85
CA ALA A 117 1.65 2.76 5.63
C ALA A 117 2.57 2.69 4.40
N CYS A 118 2.05 2.15 3.31
CA CYS A 118 2.67 2.24 2.01
C CYS A 118 1.62 2.40 0.91
N ALA A 119 1.99 3.11 -0.14
CA ALA A 119 1.17 3.29 -1.33
C ALA A 119 2.05 3.49 -2.57
N SER A 120 1.57 3.03 -3.73
CA SER A 120 2.34 3.15 -4.97
C SER A 120 2.56 4.60 -5.38
N HIS A 121 1.56 5.47 -5.21
CA HIS A 121 1.58 6.83 -5.72
C HIS A 121 1.39 7.86 -4.61
N GLY A 122 2.42 8.67 -4.36
CA GLY A 122 2.36 9.80 -3.44
C GLY A 122 2.01 11.09 -4.20
N VAL A 123 0.71 11.34 -4.45
CA VAL A 123 0.24 12.59 -5.08
C VAL A 123 0.47 13.76 -4.13
N LEU A 124 0.15 13.58 -2.85
CA LEU A 124 0.45 14.49 -1.74
C LEU A 124 -0.05 15.92 -1.95
N SER A 125 -1.26 16.06 -2.47
CA SER A 125 -1.83 17.38 -2.75
C SER A 125 -2.31 18.10 -1.48
N GLY A 126 -2.33 19.41 -1.56
CA GLY A 126 -2.87 20.28 -0.50
C GLY A 126 -2.20 20.05 0.86
N PRO A 127 -2.97 19.78 1.93
CA PRO A 127 -2.46 19.64 3.29
C PRO A 127 -1.88 18.25 3.61
N ALA A 128 -1.63 17.38 2.61
CA ALA A 128 -1.22 16.00 2.84
C ALA A 128 0.05 15.89 3.69
N ASN A 129 1.08 16.65 3.37
CA ASN A 129 2.35 16.62 4.10
C ASN A 129 2.18 16.96 5.58
N GLU A 130 1.43 18.02 5.89
CA GLU A 130 1.14 18.43 7.26
C GLU A 130 0.29 17.39 8.00
N ARG A 131 -0.74 16.83 7.34
CA ARG A 131 -1.58 15.78 7.93
C ARG A 131 -0.78 14.54 8.29
N ILE A 132 0.10 14.09 7.39
CA ILE A 132 0.98 12.94 7.61
C ILE A 132 1.95 13.24 8.76
N ALA A 133 2.58 14.42 8.77
CA ALA A 133 3.49 14.84 9.81
C ALA A 133 2.83 14.78 11.22
N ASN A 134 1.58 15.23 11.32
CA ASN A 134 0.81 15.28 12.57
C ASN A 134 0.03 13.97 12.89
N SER A 135 0.07 12.97 12.01
CA SER A 135 -0.65 11.70 12.20
C SER A 135 0.08 10.75 13.16
N CYS A 136 -0.60 9.69 13.58
CA CYS A 136 -0.01 8.57 14.33
C CYS A 136 0.79 7.59 13.45
N ILE A 137 0.85 7.80 12.14
CA ILE A 137 1.66 6.99 11.21
C ILE A 137 3.13 7.21 11.54
N LYS A 138 3.86 6.11 11.78
CA LYS A 138 5.30 6.16 12.06
C LYS A 138 6.14 6.35 10.81
N GLU A 139 5.75 5.69 9.72
CA GLU A 139 6.45 5.72 8.43
C GLU A 139 5.42 5.54 7.31
N LEU A 140 5.56 6.32 6.26
CA LEU A 140 4.77 6.21 5.03
C LEU A 140 5.72 6.06 3.85
N THR A 141 5.66 4.91 3.19
CA THR A 141 6.56 4.54 2.11
C THR A 141 5.85 4.62 0.77
N PHE A 142 6.39 5.37 -0.17
CA PHE A 142 5.92 5.46 -1.55
C PHE A 142 6.91 4.82 -2.53
N LEU A 143 6.42 4.48 -3.72
CA LEU A 143 7.27 4.30 -4.88
C LEU A 143 7.53 5.68 -5.52
N ASN A 144 8.71 5.87 -6.11
CA ASN A 144 9.05 7.12 -6.81
C ASN A 144 8.43 7.21 -8.22
N THR A 145 7.20 6.72 -8.39
CA THR A 145 6.40 6.81 -9.62
C THR A 145 5.95 8.24 -9.94
N ILE A 146 5.94 9.09 -8.93
CA ILE A 146 5.74 10.54 -8.99
C ILE A 146 6.97 11.17 -8.34
N PRO A 147 7.49 12.30 -8.85
CA PRO A 147 8.64 12.95 -8.24
C PRO A 147 8.45 13.17 -6.73
N PRO A 148 9.47 12.90 -5.91
CA PRO A 148 9.39 13.14 -4.47
C PRO A 148 9.00 14.58 -4.15
N LEU A 149 8.14 14.75 -3.14
CA LEU A 149 7.71 16.07 -2.68
C LEU A 149 8.89 16.80 -2.03
N GLU A 150 9.20 18.00 -2.53
CA GLU A 150 10.17 18.89 -1.86
C GLU A 150 9.64 19.30 -0.49
N GLY A 151 10.50 19.21 0.54
CA GLY A 151 10.09 19.49 1.91
C GLY A 151 9.15 18.44 2.53
N ALA A 152 9.14 17.22 2.00
CA ALA A 152 8.40 16.11 2.62
C ALA A 152 8.80 15.92 4.08
N CYS A 153 7.84 15.61 4.94
CA CYS A 153 8.11 15.34 6.35
C CYS A 153 8.96 14.07 6.52
N SER A 154 9.70 14.00 7.64
CA SER A 154 10.65 12.91 7.91
C SER A 154 10.02 11.50 7.95
N LYS A 155 8.70 11.39 8.02
CA LYS A 155 7.97 10.10 7.99
C LYS A 155 7.83 9.53 6.59
N ILE A 156 7.98 10.36 5.54
CA ILE A 156 7.81 9.95 4.15
C ILE A 156 9.12 9.40 3.61
N LYS A 157 9.05 8.22 3.00
CA LYS A 157 10.16 7.56 2.30
C LYS A 157 9.75 7.18 0.89
N TYR A 158 10.73 7.08 0.01
CA TYR A 158 10.54 6.65 -1.38
C TYR A 158 11.39 5.45 -1.69
N LEU A 159 10.80 4.46 -2.34
CA LEU A 159 11.48 3.30 -2.91
C LEU A 159 11.62 3.51 -4.42
N ASP A 160 12.74 3.07 -4.95
CA ASP A 160 13.06 3.21 -6.36
C ASP A 160 12.38 2.13 -7.21
N VAL A 161 11.67 2.55 -8.26
CA VAL A 161 11.03 1.66 -9.23
C VAL A 161 11.93 1.32 -10.41
N SER A 162 13.08 1.97 -10.57
CA SER A 162 13.94 1.79 -11.72
C SER A 162 14.42 0.34 -11.92
N PRO A 163 14.69 -0.46 -10.87
CA PRO A 163 15.12 -1.85 -11.07
C PRO A 163 14.06 -2.72 -11.77
N ILE A 164 12.76 -2.55 -11.46
CA ILE A 164 11.71 -3.34 -12.12
C ILE A 164 11.53 -2.91 -13.59
N PHE A 165 11.70 -1.63 -13.90
CA PHE A 165 11.67 -1.15 -15.28
C PHE A 165 12.89 -1.62 -16.06
N ALA A 166 14.08 -1.61 -15.45
CA ALA A 166 15.30 -2.12 -16.08
C ALA A 166 15.18 -3.63 -16.42
N ASP A 167 14.65 -4.44 -15.48
CA ASP A 167 14.41 -5.87 -15.74
C ASP A 167 13.37 -6.06 -16.86
N ALA A 168 12.28 -5.27 -16.87
CA ALA A 168 11.28 -5.32 -17.92
C ALA A 168 11.88 -4.99 -19.30
N ILE A 169 12.66 -3.92 -19.41
CA ILE A 169 13.33 -3.52 -20.65
C ILE A 169 14.31 -4.61 -21.12
N GLN A 170 15.10 -5.15 -20.21
CA GLN A 170 16.05 -6.23 -20.52
C GLN A 170 15.31 -7.47 -21.06
N ARG A 171 14.21 -7.89 -20.41
CA ARG A 171 13.42 -9.04 -20.86
C ARG A 171 12.82 -8.84 -22.24
N ILE A 172 12.29 -7.65 -22.53
CA ILE A 172 11.76 -7.32 -23.85
C ILE A 172 12.87 -7.37 -24.88
N TYR A 173 14.06 -6.82 -24.57
CA TYR A 173 15.22 -6.82 -25.49
C TYR A 173 15.75 -8.22 -25.77
N GLU A 174 15.75 -9.10 -24.78
CA GLU A 174 16.21 -10.47 -24.86
C GLU A 174 15.12 -11.47 -25.32
N GLU A 175 13.92 -10.99 -25.66
CA GLU A 175 12.74 -11.80 -26.03
C GLU A 175 12.34 -12.81 -24.94
N ASN A 176 12.62 -12.49 -23.67
CA ASN A 176 12.24 -13.28 -22.51
C ASN A 176 10.81 -13.01 -22.06
N SER A 177 10.21 -13.99 -21.35
CA SER A 177 8.85 -13.86 -20.82
C SER A 177 8.75 -12.74 -19.76
N MET A 178 7.71 -11.91 -19.88
CA MET A 178 7.31 -10.89 -18.91
C MET A 178 6.45 -11.43 -17.77
N SER A 179 6.03 -12.69 -17.80
CA SER A 179 5.04 -13.26 -16.87
C SER A 179 5.44 -13.10 -15.40
N CYS A 180 6.71 -13.26 -15.06
CA CYS A 180 7.20 -13.12 -13.68
C CYS A 180 7.10 -11.69 -13.13
N LEU A 181 7.01 -10.67 -13.98
CA LEU A 181 6.82 -9.27 -13.59
C LEU A 181 5.35 -8.84 -13.60
N LEU A 182 4.53 -9.47 -14.45
CA LEU A 182 3.12 -9.11 -14.66
C LEU A 182 2.19 -9.89 -13.75
N TYR A 183 2.47 -11.18 -13.55
CA TYR A 183 1.66 -12.06 -12.72
C TYR A 183 2.33 -12.26 -11.37
N THR A 184 1.90 -11.53 -10.37
CA THR A 184 2.13 -11.94 -9.00
C THR A 184 1.30 -13.20 -8.79
N SER A 185 1.92 -14.35 -8.80
CA SER A 185 1.51 -15.75 -8.58
C SER A 185 0.10 -16.04 -7.99
N ASP A 186 -0.96 -15.52 -8.56
CA ASP A 186 -2.34 -15.99 -8.28
C ASP A 186 -2.81 -17.05 -9.31
N ALA A 187 -1.93 -17.43 -10.25
CA ALA A 187 -2.23 -18.38 -11.32
C ALA A 187 -1.73 -19.81 -11.05
N ALA A 188 -1.36 -20.14 -9.81
CA ALA A 188 -0.84 -21.47 -9.47
C ALA A 188 -1.82 -22.34 -8.67
N ASP A 189 -3.05 -21.86 -8.41
CA ASP A 189 -4.09 -22.59 -7.67
C ASP A 189 -5.44 -22.65 -8.44
N GLU A 190 -5.39 -22.94 -9.76
CA GLU A 190 -6.55 -23.49 -10.50
C GLU A 190 -6.22 -24.87 -11.06
#